data_47c1d18565b81e228fdafd56676c1ba1
#
_entry.id   47c1d18565b81e228fdafd56676c1ba1
#
_cell.length_a   1.000
_cell.length_b   1.000
_cell.length_c   1.000
_cell.angle_alpha   90.00
_cell.angle_beta   90.00
_cell.angle_gamma   90.00
#
_symmetry.space_group_name_H-M   'P 1'
#
loop_
_entity.id
_entity.type
_entity.pdbx_description
1 polymer ?
#
loop_
_entity_poly.entity_id
_entity_poly.type
_entity_poly.pdbx_seq_one_letter_code
_entity_poly.pdbx_strand_id
1 'polypeptide(L)'
;NNPGIRQYGIVDLQDDGRSASYTGNNCSDWKGHINETIYAIQGNILLNSSILDSMESRFINTNGPLSHKLMAALQGAKVPGADSRCLDEGISTYSAFIRVAQTEDIDNYYMDLNVNSVIPYFIETNTWIDPIDTLQILYDNWYESSFEYDLGDVNQDLIIDILDIMQIIQIILN
;
A
#
# COMPACT_ATOMS: atom_id res chain seq x y z
N ASN A 1 -30.81 0.21 -6.05
CA ASN A 1 -29.52 0.16 -5.35
C ASN A 1 -29.59 -0.91 -4.26
N ASN A 2 -28.76 -1.95 -4.33
CA ASN A 2 -28.73 -3.01 -3.31
C ASN A 2 -27.47 -2.83 -2.45
N PRO A 3 -27.58 -2.29 -1.23
CA PRO A 3 -26.41 -2.09 -0.35
C PRO A 3 -25.80 -3.42 0.10
N GLY A 4 -26.57 -4.50 0.11
CA GLY A 4 -26.12 -5.81 0.56
C GLY A 4 -24.94 -6.39 -0.25
N ILE A 5 -24.73 -5.93 -1.49
CA ILE A 5 -23.60 -6.35 -2.37
C ILE A 5 -22.51 -5.30 -2.46
N ARG A 6 -22.47 -4.33 -1.56
CA ARG A 6 -21.52 -3.22 -1.58
C ARG A 6 -20.57 -3.30 -0.40
N GLN A 7 -19.36 -2.81 -0.63
CA GLN A 7 -18.35 -2.63 0.40
C GLN A 7 -17.75 -1.23 0.27
N TYR A 8 -17.62 -0.53 1.38
CA TYR A 8 -17.11 0.85 1.45
C TYR A 8 -16.16 0.99 2.61
N GLY A 9 -15.13 1.81 2.41
CA GLY A 9 -14.28 2.35 3.44
C GLY A 9 -14.06 3.84 3.18
N ILE A 10 -14.01 4.63 4.23
CA ILE A 10 -13.74 6.06 4.16
C ILE A 10 -12.89 6.45 5.36
N VAL A 11 -11.97 7.37 5.12
CA VAL A 11 -11.16 8.03 6.15
C VAL A 11 -11.17 9.52 5.87
N ASP A 12 -11.23 10.35 6.88
CA ASP A 12 -11.02 11.79 6.79
C ASP A 12 -10.02 12.28 7.85
N LEU A 13 -9.57 13.53 7.72
CA LEU A 13 -8.56 14.13 8.60
C LEU A 13 -9.15 15.06 9.67
N GLN A 14 -10.46 15.07 9.90
CA GLN A 14 -11.07 15.86 10.96
C GLN A 14 -10.82 15.21 12.33
N ASP A 15 -10.70 16.04 13.36
CA ASP A 15 -10.61 15.62 14.76
C ASP A 15 -9.52 14.50 15.00
N ASP A 16 -8.34 14.68 14.42
CA ASP A 16 -7.22 13.73 14.44
C ASP A 16 -7.48 12.42 13.66
N GLY A 17 -8.46 12.44 12.79
CA GLY A 17 -8.82 11.35 11.91
C GLY A 17 -10.12 10.63 12.31
N ARG A 18 -10.94 10.32 11.32
CA ARG A 18 -12.15 9.50 11.47
C ARG A 18 -12.20 8.50 10.34
N SER A 19 -12.71 7.33 10.64
CA SER A 19 -12.94 6.31 9.61
C SER A 19 -14.29 5.62 9.78
N ALA A 20 -14.78 5.05 8.71
CA ALA A 20 -15.95 4.19 8.71
C ALA A 20 -15.82 3.12 7.63
N SER A 21 -16.34 1.95 7.90
CA SER A 21 -16.38 0.82 6.95
C SER A 21 -17.75 0.17 6.91
N TYR A 22 -18.08 -0.36 5.76
CA TYR A 22 -19.30 -1.14 5.57
C TYR A 22 -19.03 -2.33 4.64
N THR A 23 -19.42 -3.51 5.08
CA THR A 23 -19.39 -4.73 4.26
C THR A 23 -20.80 -5.31 4.19
N GLY A 24 -21.38 -5.33 3.00
CA GLY A 24 -22.73 -5.85 2.77
C GLY A 24 -22.81 -7.37 2.96
N ASN A 25 -23.92 -7.84 3.53
CA ASN A 25 -24.12 -9.26 3.85
C ASN A 25 -24.06 -10.19 2.64
N ASN A 26 -24.35 -9.68 1.44
CA ASN A 26 -24.33 -10.43 0.18
C ASN A 26 -23.06 -10.20 -0.65
N CYS A 27 -22.02 -9.57 -0.09
CA CYS A 27 -20.68 -9.62 -0.70
C CYS A 27 -20.19 -11.07 -0.68
N SER A 28 -19.35 -11.43 -1.64
CA SER A 28 -18.81 -12.79 -1.73
C SER A 28 -17.84 -13.09 -0.58
N ASP A 29 -17.91 -14.29 -0.06
CA ASP A 29 -17.06 -14.75 1.03
C ASP A 29 -15.65 -15.16 0.51
N TRP A 30 -14.61 -15.09 1.34
CA TRP A 30 -14.61 -14.44 2.66
C TRP A 30 -14.70 -12.92 2.48
N LYS A 31 -15.36 -12.22 3.39
CA LYS A 31 -15.53 -10.77 3.36
C LYS A 31 -15.44 -10.21 4.76
N GLY A 32 -14.91 -9.00 4.88
CA GLY A 32 -14.85 -8.31 6.17
C GLY A 32 -14.18 -6.95 6.05
N HIS A 33 -14.07 -6.28 7.19
CA HIS A 33 -13.33 -5.03 7.31
C HIS A 33 -12.73 -4.90 8.70
N ILE A 34 -11.68 -4.08 8.78
CA ILE A 34 -11.10 -3.53 10.00
C ILE A 34 -11.27 -2.02 9.91
N ASN A 35 -11.66 -1.39 11.02
CA ASN A 35 -11.92 0.03 11.08
C ASN A 35 -11.32 0.62 12.35
N GLU A 36 -10.29 1.45 12.17
CA GLU A 36 -9.58 2.13 13.24
C GLU A 36 -9.60 3.65 13.01
N THR A 37 -9.18 4.44 13.97
CA THR A 37 -9.34 5.90 13.93
C THR A 37 -8.87 6.55 12.62
N ILE A 38 -7.71 6.12 12.09
CA ILE A 38 -7.06 6.78 10.95
C ILE A 38 -6.94 5.90 9.70
N TYR A 39 -7.50 4.69 9.72
CA TYR A 39 -7.51 3.81 8.56
C TYR A 39 -8.74 2.90 8.53
N ALA A 40 -9.05 2.43 7.34
CA ALA A 40 -10.04 1.42 7.08
C ALA A 40 -9.46 0.38 6.10
N ILE A 41 -9.59 -0.90 6.41
CA ILE A 41 -9.14 -2.00 5.57
C ILE A 41 -10.34 -2.89 5.29
N GLN A 42 -10.62 -3.19 4.05
CA GLN A 42 -11.75 -4.04 3.67
C GLN A 42 -11.43 -4.91 2.46
N GLY A 43 -12.05 -6.05 2.40
CA GLY A 43 -11.96 -6.96 1.26
C GLY A 43 -13.13 -7.93 1.20
N ASN A 44 -13.35 -8.48 0.02
CA ASN A 44 -14.29 -9.57 -0.25
C ASN A 44 -13.68 -10.49 -1.31
N ILE A 45 -14.21 -11.70 -1.43
CA ILE A 45 -13.64 -12.77 -2.25
C ILE A 45 -12.24 -13.15 -1.76
N LEU A 46 -11.94 -12.90 -0.50
CA LEU A 46 -10.64 -13.19 0.08
C LEU A 46 -10.54 -14.67 0.49
N LEU A 47 -9.32 -15.15 0.59
CA LEU A 47 -9.02 -16.48 1.09
C LEU A 47 -9.59 -16.70 2.50
N ASN A 48 -9.35 -15.74 3.39
CA ASN A 48 -9.85 -15.71 4.78
C ASN A 48 -9.53 -14.35 5.45
N SER A 49 -9.85 -14.21 6.75
CA SER A 49 -9.62 -12.98 7.52
C SER A 49 -8.14 -12.61 7.66
N SER A 50 -7.24 -13.59 7.68
CA SER A 50 -5.81 -13.33 7.92
C SER A 50 -5.17 -12.41 6.88
N ILE A 51 -5.80 -12.24 5.72
CA ILE A 51 -5.35 -11.26 4.72
C ILE A 51 -5.44 -9.85 5.29
N LEU A 52 -6.61 -9.47 5.86
CA LEU A 52 -6.79 -8.14 6.47
C LEU A 52 -5.92 -7.98 7.73
N ASP A 53 -5.85 -9.01 8.57
CA ASP A 53 -5.03 -9.01 9.79
C ASP A 53 -3.54 -8.78 9.47
N SER A 54 -3.05 -9.40 8.39
CA SER A 54 -1.67 -9.24 7.93
C SER A 54 -1.42 -7.83 7.34
N MET A 55 -2.38 -7.30 6.57
CA MET A 55 -2.31 -5.92 6.06
C MET A 55 -2.22 -4.93 7.21
N GLU A 56 -3.10 -5.05 8.20
CA GLU A 56 -3.11 -4.19 9.38
C GLU A 56 -1.80 -4.28 10.15
N SER A 57 -1.37 -5.50 10.48
CA SER A 57 -0.14 -5.73 11.22
C SER A 57 1.07 -5.09 10.55
N ARG A 58 1.19 -5.19 9.23
CA ARG A 58 2.28 -4.55 8.50
C ARG A 58 2.14 -3.04 8.46
N PHE A 59 0.92 -2.51 8.29
CA PHE A 59 0.65 -1.07 8.28
C PHE A 59 1.07 -0.40 9.59
N ILE A 60 0.68 -0.97 10.73
CA ILE A 60 0.95 -0.36 12.04
C ILE A 60 2.41 -0.54 12.50
N ASN A 61 3.08 -1.63 12.11
CA ASN A 61 4.45 -1.93 12.52
C ASN A 61 5.52 -1.39 11.57
N THR A 62 5.14 -0.80 10.44
CA THR A 62 6.08 -0.18 9.50
C THR A 62 6.30 1.28 9.89
N ASN A 63 7.57 1.67 10.05
CA ASN A 63 7.97 3.05 10.24
C ASN A 63 8.10 3.78 8.91
N GLY A 64 8.12 5.12 8.95
CA GLY A 64 8.31 5.96 7.79
C GLY A 64 7.03 6.59 7.24
N PRO A 65 7.06 7.16 6.04
CA PRO A 65 5.94 7.89 5.45
C PRO A 65 4.75 6.97 5.14
N LEU A 66 3.59 7.58 4.90
CA LEU A 66 2.35 6.86 4.59
C LEU A 66 2.53 5.88 3.41
N SER A 67 3.33 6.26 2.40
CA SER A 67 3.62 5.41 1.24
C SER A 67 4.29 4.08 1.63
N HIS A 68 5.25 4.10 2.57
CA HIS A 68 5.89 2.89 3.11
C HIS A 68 4.87 1.99 3.82
N LYS A 69 4.02 2.58 4.67
CA LYS A 69 2.99 1.84 5.41
C LYS A 69 1.98 1.18 4.49
N LEU A 70 1.56 1.89 3.43
CA LEU A 70 0.61 1.37 2.45
C LEU A 70 1.24 0.24 1.61
N MET A 71 2.50 0.40 1.17
CA MET A 71 3.19 -0.66 0.43
C MET A 71 3.40 -1.91 1.31
N ALA A 72 3.77 -1.71 2.58
CA ALA A 72 3.89 -2.81 3.54
C ALA A 72 2.55 -3.52 3.78
N ALA A 73 1.45 -2.78 3.86
CA ALA A 73 0.11 -3.38 3.95
C ALA A 73 -0.21 -4.25 2.73
N LEU A 74 0.06 -3.77 1.52
CA LEU A 74 -0.12 -4.58 0.30
C LEU A 74 0.75 -5.84 0.32
N GLN A 75 2.00 -5.74 0.78
CA GLN A 75 2.86 -6.93 0.98
C GLN A 75 2.28 -7.89 2.04
N GLY A 76 1.48 -7.40 2.97
CA GLY A 76 0.72 -8.23 3.91
C GLY A 76 -0.37 -9.05 3.23
N ALA A 77 -0.95 -8.54 2.15
CA ALA A 77 -1.94 -9.25 1.34
C ALA A 77 -1.30 -10.16 0.26
N LYS A 78 0.02 -10.14 0.09
CA LYS A 78 0.71 -10.95 -0.90
C LYS A 78 0.79 -12.41 -0.47
N VAL A 79 -0.29 -13.12 -0.65
CA VAL A 79 -0.41 -14.56 -0.39
C VAL A 79 -1.08 -15.20 -1.60
N PRO A 80 -0.59 -16.32 -2.15
CA PRO A 80 -1.28 -17.05 -3.22
C PRO A 80 -2.75 -17.29 -2.88
N GLY A 81 -3.64 -16.78 -3.73
CA GLY A 81 -5.10 -16.85 -3.51
C GLY A 81 -5.63 -15.86 -2.47
N ALA A 82 -4.90 -14.77 -2.14
CA ALA A 82 -5.48 -13.70 -1.31
C ALA A 82 -6.81 -13.22 -1.89
N ASP A 83 -6.87 -12.95 -3.21
CA ASP A 83 -8.08 -13.06 -3.99
C ASP A 83 -8.28 -14.55 -4.30
N SER A 84 -9.34 -15.16 -3.75
CA SER A 84 -9.56 -16.61 -3.86
C SER A 84 -9.68 -17.13 -5.30
N ARG A 85 -9.94 -16.24 -6.25
CA ARG A 85 -9.99 -16.56 -7.69
C ARG A 85 -8.59 -16.76 -8.30
N CYS A 86 -7.54 -16.30 -7.63
CA CYS A 86 -6.15 -16.36 -8.09
C CYS A 86 -5.36 -17.51 -7.45
N LEU A 87 -6.03 -18.41 -6.73
CA LEU A 87 -5.38 -19.49 -6.01
C LEU A 87 -4.69 -20.49 -6.95
N ASP A 88 -5.36 -20.87 -8.02
CA ASP A 88 -4.85 -21.87 -8.98
C ASP A 88 -3.67 -21.31 -9.80
N GLU A 89 -3.59 -20.00 -9.98
CA GLU A 89 -2.47 -19.31 -10.63
C GLU A 89 -1.27 -19.11 -9.70
N GLY A 90 -1.45 -19.30 -8.41
CA GLY A 90 -0.39 -19.15 -7.40
C GLY A 90 0.01 -17.70 -7.12
N ILE A 91 -0.84 -16.73 -7.48
CA ILE A 91 -0.64 -15.28 -7.26
C ILE A 91 -1.66 -14.73 -6.27
N SER A 92 -1.40 -13.55 -5.71
CA SER A 92 -2.27 -12.92 -4.72
C SER A 92 -3.50 -12.26 -5.34
N THR A 93 -3.35 -11.65 -6.51
CA THR A 93 -4.38 -10.89 -7.23
C THR A 93 -4.00 -10.72 -8.70
N TYR A 94 -4.91 -10.20 -9.54
CA TYR A 94 -4.61 -9.92 -10.96
C TYR A 94 -4.10 -8.50 -11.21
N SER A 95 -4.26 -7.59 -10.27
CA SER A 95 -3.82 -6.19 -10.40
C SER A 95 -3.57 -5.58 -9.02
N ALA A 96 -2.75 -4.54 -8.95
CA ALA A 96 -2.49 -3.82 -7.72
C ALA A 96 -2.22 -2.34 -8.01
N PHE A 97 -2.56 -1.47 -7.08
CA PHE A 97 -2.19 -0.06 -7.16
C PHE A 97 -2.00 0.54 -5.77
N ILE A 98 -1.26 1.63 -5.72
CA ILE A 98 -1.08 2.46 -4.55
C ILE A 98 -1.12 3.93 -4.97
N ARG A 99 -1.87 4.74 -4.23
CA ARG A 99 -2.03 6.16 -4.50
C ARG A 99 -1.96 6.95 -3.22
N VAL A 100 -1.17 8.03 -3.22
CA VAL A 100 -1.05 8.97 -2.12
C VAL A 100 -1.28 10.38 -2.64
N ALA A 101 -2.13 11.14 -1.95
CA ALA A 101 -2.35 12.55 -2.20
C ALA A 101 -1.82 13.37 -1.03
N GLN A 102 -1.34 14.57 -1.32
CA GLN A 102 -0.99 15.62 -0.35
C GLN A 102 -1.97 16.79 -0.44
N THR A 103 -1.98 17.64 0.56
CA THR A 103 -2.92 18.77 0.62
C THR A 103 -2.75 19.77 -0.52
N GLU A 104 -1.55 19.86 -1.06
CA GLU A 104 -1.17 20.76 -2.16
C GLU A 104 -1.41 20.16 -3.55
N ASP A 105 -1.80 18.88 -3.63
CA ASP A 105 -2.09 18.21 -4.91
C ASP A 105 -3.35 18.79 -5.53
N ILE A 106 -3.22 19.40 -6.73
CA ILE A 106 -4.35 20.01 -7.45
C ILE A 106 -4.77 19.12 -8.63
N ASP A 107 -3.82 18.80 -9.50
CA ASP A 107 -4.08 18.07 -10.77
C ASP A 107 -3.44 16.68 -10.80
N ASN A 108 -2.47 16.41 -9.94
CA ASN A 108 -1.75 15.14 -9.88
C ASN A 108 -1.68 14.65 -8.44
N TYR A 109 -1.53 13.36 -8.25
CA TYR A 109 -1.25 12.78 -6.95
C TYR A 109 0.24 12.86 -6.63
N TYR A 110 0.58 13.01 -5.36
CA TYR A 110 1.96 12.87 -4.86
C TYR A 110 2.60 11.55 -5.32
N MET A 111 1.83 10.47 -5.27
CA MET A 111 2.21 9.18 -5.81
C MET A 111 1.00 8.49 -6.43
N ASP A 112 1.14 7.95 -7.63
CA ASP A 112 0.14 7.11 -8.30
C ASP A 112 0.84 6.00 -9.10
N LEU A 113 0.95 4.84 -8.48
CA LEU A 113 1.58 3.66 -9.05
C LEU A 113 0.55 2.57 -9.23
N ASN A 114 0.56 1.95 -10.39
CA ASN A 114 -0.36 0.85 -10.67
C ASN A 114 0.27 -0.24 -11.53
N VAL A 115 -0.14 -1.46 -11.26
CA VAL A 115 0.08 -2.63 -12.11
C VAL A 115 -1.29 -3.05 -12.60
N ASN A 116 -1.54 -2.86 -13.87
CA ASN A 116 -2.75 -3.32 -14.54
C ASN A 116 -2.84 -4.85 -14.48
N SER A 117 -3.89 -5.41 -15.06
CA SER A 117 -4.07 -6.86 -15.10
C SER A 117 -2.83 -7.57 -15.64
N VAL A 118 -2.35 -8.60 -14.92
CA VAL A 118 -1.23 -9.44 -15.33
C VAL A 118 -1.62 -10.54 -16.34
N ILE A 119 -2.91 -10.64 -16.68
CA ILE A 119 -3.41 -11.61 -17.66
C ILE A 119 -2.76 -11.44 -19.05
N PRO A 120 -2.59 -10.22 -19.60
CA PRO A 120 -1.88 -10.06 -20.88
C PRO A 120 -0.45 -10.58 -20.85
N TYR A 121 0.28 -10.33 -19.75
CA TYR A 121 1.63 -10.86 -19.56
C TYR A 121 1.64 -12.40 -19.56
N PHE A 122 0.71 -13.04 -18.86
CA PHE A 122 0.57 -14.51 -18.87
C PHE A 122 0.28 -15.04 -20.27
N ILE A 123 -0.59 -14.40 -21.03
CA ILE A 123 -0.92 -14.81 -22.41
C ILE A 123 0.34 -14.82 -23.30
N GLU A 124 1.23 -13.83 -23.11
CA GLU A 124 2.45 -13.71 -23.90
C GLU A 124 3.58 -14.65 -23.45
N THR A 125 3.72 -14.85 -22.15
CA THR A 125 4.90 -15.52 -21.56
C THR A 125 4.62 -16.91 -20.99
N ASN A 126 3.36 -17.27 -20.82
CA ASN A 126 2.89 -18.45 -20.08
C ASN A 126 3.44 -18.53 -18.66
N THR A 127 3.67 -17.37 -18.02
CA THR A 127 4.18 -17.26 -16.66
C THR A 127 3.34 -16.26 -15.87
N TRP A 128 2.88 -16.66 -14.69
CA TRP A 128 2.23 -15.76 -13.77
C TRP A 128 3.26 -14.97 -12.95
N ILE A 129 3.03 -13.67 -12.83
CA ILE A 129 3.76 -12.78 -11.91
C ILE A 129 2.78 -12.20 -10.91
N ASP A 130 3.20 -12.05 -9.66
CA ASP A 130 2.37 -11.40 -8.66
C ASP A 130 2.44 -9.86 -8.86
N PRO A 131 1.31 -9.17 -9.08
CA PRO A 131 1.33 -7.74 -9.33
C PRO A 131 1.81 -6.91 -8.13
N ILE A 132 1.73 -7.44 -6.89
CA ILE A 132 2.28 -6.74 -5.72
C ILE A 132 3.81 -6.71 -5.77
N ASP A 133 4.48 -7.76 -6.30
CA ASP A 133 5.93 -7.73 -6.51
C ASP A 133 6.33 -6.69 -7.56
N THR A 134 5.59 -6.63 -8.67
CA THR A 134 5.83 -5.62 -9.69
C THR A 134 5.58 -4.21 -9.14
N LEU A 135 4.52 -4.04 -8.34
CA LEU A 135 4.23 -2.76 -7.71
C LEU A 135 5.32 -2.36 -6.70
N GLN A 136 5.92 -3.32 -5.97
CA GLN A 136 7.06 -3.04 -5.09
C GLN A 136 8.25 -2.48 -5.88
N ILE A 137 8.58 -3.06 -7.02
CA ILE A 137 9.67 -2.55 -7.89
C ILE A 137 9.36 -1.13 -8.37
N LEU A 138 8.10 -0.86 -8.78
CA LEU A 138 7.70 0.48 -9.17
C LEU A 138 7.80 1.48 -8.01
N TYR A 139 7.43 1.03 -6.81
CA TYR A 139 7.49 1.82 -5.59
C TYR A 139 8.95 2.15 -5.22
N ASP A 140 9.85 1.17 -5.24
CA ASP A 140 11.26 1.37 -4.91
C ASP A 140 11.92 2.36 -5.89
N ASN A 141 11.67 2.21 -7.19
CA ASN A 141 12.15 3.14 -8.21
C ASN A 141 11.58 4.56 -8.04
N TRP A 142 10.28 4.67 -7.72
CA TRP A 142 9.64 5.96 -7.45
C TRP A 142 10.24 6.60 -6.20
N TYR A 143 10.42 5.82 -5.13
CA TYR A 143 10.99 6.29 -3.88
C TYR A 143 12.41 6.82 -4.09
N GLU A 144 13.28 6.04 -4.72
CA GLU A 144 14.65 6.47 -5.05
C GLU A 144 14.69 7.73 -5.92
N SER A 145 13.77 7.87 -6.89
CA SER A 145 13.72 9.04 -7.76
C SER A 145 13.08 10.27 -7.14
N SER A 146 12.19 10.07 -6.15
CA SER A 146 11.46 11.16 -5.46
C SER A 146 12.31 11.84 -4.40
N PHE A 147 13.29 11.13 -3.88
CA PHE A 147 14.36 11.70 -3.08
C PHE A 147 15.55 11.95 -4.02
N GLU A 148 15.52 13.03 -4.82
CA GLU A 148 16.78 13.66 -5.17
C GLU A 148 17.45 13.94 -3.81
N TYR A 149 18.50 13.17 -3.49
CA TYR A 149 19.33 13.45 -2.33
C TYR A 149 19.82 14.87 -2.50
N ASP A 150 19.25 15.81 -1.82
CA ASP A 150 19.86 17.10 -1.65
C ASP A 150 21.24 16.80 -1.05
N LEU A 151 22.31 17.05 -1.83
CA LEU A 151 23.67 16.80 -1.42
C LEU A 151 23.92 17.57 -0.11
N GLY A 152 23.71 16.90 1.02
CA GLY A 152 23.77 17.53 2.34
C GLY A 152 22.77 17.00 3.36
N ASP A 153 21.65 16.41 2.96
CA ASP A 153 20.70 15.74 3.87
C ASP A 153 21.19 14.32 4.19
N VAL A 154 22.06 14.21 5.17
CA VAL A 154 22.72 12.94 5.54
C VAL A 154 21.87 12.09 6.45
N ASN A 155 21.00 12.71 7.22
CA ASN A 155 20.08 12.01 8.13
C ASN A 155 18.75 11.62 7.46
N GLN A 156 18.51 12.11 6.22
CA GLN A 156 17.34 11.82 5.39
C GLN A 156 16.01 12.28 6.01
N ASP A 157 16.03 13.42 6.72
CA ASP A 157 14.81 14.00 7.29
C ASP A 157 14.18 15.08 6.39
N LEU A 158 14.76 15.31 5.20
CA LEU A 158 14.35 16.29 4.19
C LEU A 158 14.61 17.76 4.59
N ILE A 159 15.47 17.97 5.58
CA ILE A 159 15.89 19.30 6.04
C ILE A 159 17.41 19.33 6.09
N ILE A 160 18.04 20.14 5.25
CA ILE A 160 19.49 20.36 5.34
C ILE A 160 19.78 21.29 6.50
N ASP A 161 20.29 20.76 7.61
CA ASP A 161 20.56 21.53 8.81
C ASP A 161 21.82 21.07 9.57
N ILE A 162 21.98 21.53 10.81
CA ILE A 162 23.13 21.20 11.65
C ILE A 162 23.22 19.72 12.02
N LEU A 163 22.10 18.98 11.99
CA LEU A 163 22.07 17.58 12.36
C LEU A 163 22.76 16.74 11.28
N ASP A 164 22.65 17.13 10.00
CA ASP A 164 23.38 16.51 8.89
C ASP A 164 24.89 16.67 9.05
N ILE A 165 25.32 17.87 9.41
CA ILE A 165 26.73 18.17 9.67
C ILE A 165 27.23 17.33 10.84
N MET A 166 26.46 17.19 11.90
CA MET A 166 26.82 16.35 13.06
C MET A 166 26.96 14.89 12.66
N GLN A 167 26.10 14.37 11.80
CA GLN A 167 26.15 12.99 11.31
C GLN A 167 27.35 12.76 10.41
N ILE A 168 27.68 13.71 9.51
CA ILE A 168 28.92 13.67 8.70
C ILE A 168 30.16 13.59 9.62
N ILE A 169 30.22 14.45 10.63
CA ILE A 169 31.32 14.46 11.59
C ILE A 169 31.45 13.10 12.30
N GLN A 170 30.35 12.50 12.69
CA GLN A 170 30.33 11.22 13.36
C GLN A 170 30.80 10.08 12.44
N ILE A 171 30.45 10.13 11.15
CA ILE A 171 30.92 9.17 10.14
C ILE A 171 32.44 9.31 9.91
N ILE A 172 32.96 10.54 9.90
CA ILE A 172 34.39 10.79 9.66
C ILE A 172 35.26 10.40 10.85
N LEU A 173 34.74 10.48 12.07
CA LEU A 173 35.48 10.22 13.30
C LEU A 173 35.47 8.76 13.76
N ASN A 174 34.74 7.87 13.09
CA ASN A 174 34.69 6.42 13.31
C ASN A 174 35.48 5.67 12.24
#